data_dff5ce2e394379e773ae4294a7389925
#
_entry.id   dff5ce2e394379e773ae4294a7389925
#
_cell.length_a   1.000
_cell.length_b   1.000
_cell.length_c   1.000
_cell.angle_alpha   90.00
_cell.angle_beta   90.00
_cell.angle_gamma   90.00
#
_symmetry.space_group_name_H-M   'P 1'
#
loop_
_entity.id
_entity.type
_entity.pdbx_description
1 polymer ?
#
loop_
_entity_poly.entity_id
_entity_poly.type
_entity_poly.pdbx_seq_one_letter_code
_entity_poly.pdbx_strand_id
1 'polypeptide(L)'
;MTTVSRDEGKALRADAARNRVRLLECATTLFAERGVETSLDDIARAAGVGIGTLYRHFPTREDLVLAVYGAQIEALDERSRELVASDDPGEALREWMRGFVDFYAVKQGMVTLLRTMMAGSRSEHFEHTRATLQQAAERMLSPAVAAGVIRQDVAAPELLRALGGICLTSDPRTTPASSTLALVDLVYDGLRFGAPVSASRR
;
A
#
# COMPACT_ATOMS: atom_id res chain seq x y z
N MET A 1 13.31 -46.29 -2.66
CA MET A 1 13.59 -45.26 -3.71
C MET A 1 12.55 -44.17 -3.77
N THR A 2 12.14 -43.49 -2.65
CA THR A 2 11.01 -42.54 -2.63
C THR A 2 11.32 -41.18 -1.95
N THR A 3 12.57 -40.93 -1.58
CA THR A 3 12.94 -39.71 -0.84
C THR A 3 13.36 -38.52 -1.77
N VAL A 4 13.84 -38.80 -2.97
CA VAL A 4 14.33 -37.79 -3.92
C VAL A 4 13.19 -36.90 -4.45
N SER A 5 12.00 -37.47 -4.70
CA SER A 5 10.84 -36.77 -5.27
C SER A 5 10.21 -35.69 -4.36
N ARG A 6 10.37 -35.82 -3.04
CA ARG A 6 9.76 -34.87 -2.05
C ARG A 6 10.61 -33.61 -1.88
N ASP A 7 11.91 -33.71 -1.95
CA ASP A 7 12.86 -32.61 -1.83
C ASP A 7 12.89 -31.75 -3.12
N GLU A 8 12.81 -32.37 -4.29
CA GLU A 8 12.69 -31.67 -5.58
C GLU A 8 11.39 -30.86 -5.65
N GLY A 9 10.26 -31.42 -5.20
CA GLY A 9 8.98 -30.72 -5.15
C GLY A 9 8.96 -29.54 -4.17
N LYS A 10 9.75 -29.58 -3.09
CA LYS A 10 9.90 -28.48 -2.13
C LYS A 10 10.81 -27.38 -2.71
N ALA A 11 11.89 -27.75 -3.38
CA ALA A 11 12.79 -26.82 -4.04
C ALA A 11 12.08 -26.06 -5.18
N LEU A 12 11.32 -26.74 -6.03
CA LEU A 12 10.53 -26.13 -7.11
C LEU A 12 9.48 -25.15 -6.58
N ARG A 13 8.80 -25.46 -5.47
CA ARG A 13 7.84 -24.54 -4.84
C ARG A 13 8.53 -23.33 -4.24
N ALA A 14 9.68 -23.48 -3.64
CA ALA A 14 10.48 -22.38 -3.11
C ALA A 14 10.98 -21.45 -4.24
N ASP A 15 11.41 -22.02 -5.37
CA ASP A 15 11.80 -21.24 -6.57
C ASP A 15 10.62 -20.48 -7.16
N ALA A 16 9.47 -21.12 -7.26
CA ALA A 16 8.26 -20.44 -7.73
C ALA A 16 7.86 -19.28 -6.82
N ALA A 17 7.91 -19.47 -5.49
CA ALA A 17 7.65 -18.40 -4.52
C ALA A 17 8.64 -17.23 -4.67
N ARG A 18 9.94 -17.50 -4.81
CA ARG A 18 10.96 -16.46 -5.05
C ARG A 18 10.73 -15.72 -6.36
N ASN A 19 10.39 -16.43 -7.42
CA ASN A 19 10.09 -15.82 -8.72
C ASN A 19 8.87 -14.91 -8.63
N ARG A 20 7.82 -15.32 -7.90
CA ARG A 20 6.61 -14.50 -7.68
C ARG A 20 6.94 -13.19 -6.94
N VAL A 21 7.77 -13.26 -5.89
CA VAL A 21 8.21 -12.07 -5.14
C VAL A 21 8.97 -11.12 -6.06
N ARG A 22 9.98 -11.60 -6.79
CA ARG A 22 10.76 -10.76 -7.72
C ARG A 22 9.89 -10.12 -8.81
N LEU A 23 8.92 -10.85 -9.34
CA LEU A 23 7.98 -10.31 -10.32
C LEU A 23 7.14 -9.18 -9.74
N LEU A 24 6.65 -9.31 -8.50
CA LEU A 24 5.89 -8.26 -7.82
C LEU A 24 6.76 -7.03 -7.54
N GLU A 25 7.98 -7.19 -7.05
CA GLU A 25 8.91 -6.09 -6.79
C GLU A 25 9.23 -5.31 -8.07
N CYS A 26 9.58 -6.00 -9.15
CA CYS A 26 9.86 -5.38 -10.45
C CYS A 26 8.62 -4.69 -11.03
N ALA A 27 7.44 -5.33 -10.93
CA ALA A 27 6.19 -4.75 -11.40
C ALA A 27 5.83 -3.49 -10.59
N THR A 28 6.01 -3.50 -9.28
CA THR A 28 5.81 -2.35 -8.39
C THR A 28 6.62 -1.15 -8.85
N THR A 29 7.93 -1.33 -9.04
CA THR A 29 8.84 -0.27 -9.49
C THR A 29 8.45 0.25 -10.88
N LEU A 30 8.25 -0.65 -11.83
CA LEU A 30 7.96 -0.26 -13.20
C LEU A 30 6.58 0.38 -13.36
N PHE A 31 5.58 -0.04 -12.61
CA PHE A 31 4.26 0.61 -12.61
C PHE A 31 4.31 2.01 -11.96
N ALA A 32 5.09 2.20 -10.92
CA ALA A 32 5.29 3.52 -10.33
C ALA A 32 6.01 4.49 -11.30
N GLU A 33 7.03 4.02 -12.02
CA GLU A 33 7.84 4.83 -12.92
C GLU A 33 7.16 5.11 -14.27
N ARG A 34 6.54 4.09 -14.87
CA ARG A 34 6.12 4.09 -16.28
C ARG A 34 4.61 3.91 -16.47
N GLY A 35 3.89 3.60 -15.37
CA GLY A 35 2.47 3.30 -15.42
C GLY A 35 2.12 1.88 -15.85
N VAL A 36 0.82 1.59 -15.86
CA VAL A 36 0.27 0.26 -16.10
C VAL A 36 0.50 -0.27 -17.53
N GLU A 37 0.82 0.62 -18.48
CA GLU A 37 1.11 0.26 -19.88
C GLU A 37 2.51 -0.40 -20.07
N THR A 38 3.32 -0.47 -19.02
CA THR A 38 4.61 -1.17 -19.04
C THR A 38 4.43 -2.60 -19.55
N SER A 39 5.29 -3.01 -20.49
CA SER A 39 5.26 -4.34 -21.10
C SER A 39 5.48 -5.44 -20.05
N LEU A 40 4.69 -6.52 -20.10
CA LEU A 40 4.91 -7.69 -19.24
C LEU A 40 6.26 -8.38 -19.54
N ASP A 41 6.77 -8.26 -20.79
CA ASP A 41 8.10 -8.74 -21.16
C ASP A 41 9.20 -7.96 -20.42
N ASP A 42 9.05 -6.63 -20.29
CA ASP A 42 10.01 -5.81 -19.54
C ASP A 42 10.01 -6.15 -18.06
N ILE A 43 8.82 -6.41 -17.48
CA ILE A 43 8.70 -6.86 -16.09
C ILE A 43 9.37 -8.23 -15.91
N ALA A 44 9.10 -9.19 -16.78
CA ALA A 44 9.72 -10.52 -16.70
C ALA A 44 11.25 -10.44 -16.84
N ARG A 45 11.74 -9.61 -17.76
CA ARG A 45 13.18 -9.38 -17.99
C ARG A 45 13.82 -8.73 -16.78
N ALA A 46 13.21 -7.71 -16.18
CA ALA A 46 13.69 -7.04 -14.97
C ALA A 46 13.75 -8.02 -13.77
N ALA A 47 12.76 -8.92 -13.67
CA ALA A 47 12.71 -9.95 -12.62
C ALA A 47 13.68 -11.13 -12.87
N GLY A 48 14.37 -11.17 -14.03
CA GLY A 48 15.26 -12.26 -14.39
C GLY A 48 14.55 -13.59 -14.64
N VAL A 49 13.30 -13.56 -15.13
CA VAL A 49 12.51 -14.76 -15.45
C VAL A 49 12.00 -14.72 -16.88
N GLY A 50 11.67 -15.88 -17.44
CA GLY A 50 11.03 -15.96 -18.75
C GLY A 50 9.56 -15.51 -18.68
N ILE A 51 9.07 -14.91 -19.79
CA ILE A 51 7.67 -14.45 -19.91
C ILE A 51 6.65 -15.57 -19.61
N GLY A 52 6.93 -16.82 -19.99
CA GLY A 52 6.09 -17.98 -19.66
C GLY A 52 6.00 -18.25 -18.17
N THR A 53 7.01 -17.88 -17.36
CA THR A 53 6.97 -17.95 -15.90
C THR A 53 6.07 -16.86 -15.34
N LEU A 54 6.12 -15.64 -15.89
CA LEU A 54 5.22 -14.57 -15.51
C LEU A 54 3.75 -14.98 -15.73
N TYR A 55 3.39 -15.48 -16.91
CA TYR A 55 2.01 -15.89 -17.20
C TYR A 55 1.53 -17.09 -16.35
N ARG A 56 2.41 -17.95 -15.86
CA ARG A 56 2.03 -19.00 -14.90
C ARG A 56 1.65 -18.44 -13.54
N HIS A 57 2.26 -17.34 -13.11
CA HIS A 57 1.95 -16.67 -11.84
C HIS A 57 0.79 -15.67 -11.97
N PHE A 58 0.73 -14.98 -13.09
CA PHE A 58 -0.22 -13.91 -13.37
C PHE A 58 -0.74 -14.07 -14.79
N PRO A 59 -1.84 -14.85 -14.98
CA PRO A 59 -2.40 -15.16 -16.30
C PRO A 59 -2.78 -13.93 -17.11
N THR A 60 -3.19 -12.86 -16.45
CA THR A 60 -3.55 -11.58 -17.08
C THR A 60 -2.76 -10.41 -16.46
N ARG A 61 -2.73 -9.27 -17.17
CA ARG A 61 -2.19 -8.02 -16.63
C ARG A 61 -2.95 -7.59 -15.37
N GLU A 62 -4.25 -7.76 -15.40
CA GLU A 62 -5.14 -7.46 -14.28
C GLU A 62 -4.79 -8.26 -13.03
N ASP A 63 -4.45 -9.54 -13.17
CA ASP A 63 -4.03 -10.39 -12.05
C ASP A 63 -2.71 -9.89 -11.43
N LEU A 64 -1.77 -9.44 -12.27
CA LEU A 64 -0.53 -8.84 -11.79
C LEU A 64 -0.79 -7.51 -11.07
N VAL A 65 -1.63 -6.63 -11.64
CA VAL A 65 -1.99 -5.33 -11.04
C VAL A 65 -2.69 -5.52 -9.70
N LEU A 66 -3.64 -6.46 -9.59
CA LEU A 66 -4.29 -6.78 -8.31
C LEU A 66 -3.29 -7.31 -7.28
N ALA A 67 -2.38 -8.18 -7.71
CA ALA A 67 -1.37 -8.74 -6.82
C ALA A 67 -0.39 -7.66 -6.32
N VAL A 68 0.04 -6.72 -7.19
CA VAL A 68 0.86 -5.57 -6.79
C VAL A 68 0.08 -4.67 -5.83
N TYR A 69 -1.17 -4.33 -6.14
CA TYR A 69 -2.00 -3.50 -5.28
C TYR A 69 -2.22 -4.13 -3.90
N GLY A 70 -2.53 -5.43 -3.85
CA GLY A 70 -2.68 -6.19 -2.59
C GLY A 70 -1.39 -6.20 -1.78
N ALA A 71 -0.25 -6.50 -2.41
CA ALA A 71 1.05 -6.55 -1.74
C ALA A 71 1.45 -5.19 -1.13
N GLN A 72 1.11 -4.07 -1.77
CA GLN A 72 1.37 -2.73 -1.24
C GLN A 72 0.50 -2.43 0.00
N ILE A 73 -0.75 -2.89 0.02
CA ILE A 73 -1.63 -2.74 1.19
C ILE A 73 -1.16 -3.65 2.34
N GLU A 74 -0.77 -4.89 2.04
CA GLU A 74 -0.20 -5.81 3.02
C GLU A 74 1.08 -5.25 3.67
N ALA A 75 1.96 -4.64 2.87
CA ALA A 75 3.17 -3.99 3.37
C ALA A 75 2.85 -2.81 4.32
N LEU A 76 1.84 -1.99 3.98
CA LEU A 76 1.42 -0.88 4.82
C LEU A 76 0.73 -1.35 6.11
N ASP A 77 -0.02 -2.46 6.05
CA ASP A 77 -0.62 -3.10 7.22
C ASP A 77 0.44 -3.72 8.12
N GLU A 78 1.42 -4.44 7.57
CA GLU A 78 2.54 -4.97 8.34
C GLU A 78 3.36 -3.86 9.00
N ARG A 79 3.63 -2.78 8.28
CA ARG A 79 4.29 -1.60 8.86
C ARG A 79 3.51 -1.03 10.04
N SER A 80 2.19 -1.03 9.99
CA SER A 80 1.36 -0.60 11.13
C SER A 80 1.49 -1.53 12.34
N ARG A 81 1.68 -2.86 12.13
CA ARG A 81 1.89 -3.81 13.22
C ARG A 81 3.26 -3.63 13.88
N GLU A 82 4.29 -3.29 13.10
CA GLU A 82 5.62 -2.99 13.63
C GLU A 82 5.60 -1.69 14.44
N LEU A 83 5.04 -0.63 13.87
CA LEU A 83 5.04 0.71 14.45
C LEU A 83 4.17 0.85 15.70
N VAL A 84 3.10 0.06 15.84
CA VAL A 84 2.20 0.12 17.02
C VAL A 84 2.92 -0.23 18.33
N ALA A 85 4.05 -0.93 18.27
CA ALA A 85 4.89 -1.25 19.42
C ALA A 85 5.83 -0.11 19.84
N SER A 86 5.81 1.04 19.15
CA SER A 86 6.65 2.20 19.46
C SER A 86 6.24 2.86 20.77
N ASP A 87 7.22 3.31 21.53
CA ASP A 87 7.02 4.14 22.74
C ASP A 87 6.49 5.56 22.43
N ASP A 88 6.64 6.02 21.18
CA ASP A 88 6.08 7.29 20.68
C ASP A 88 4.98 7.02 19.64
N PRO A 89 3.72 6.91 20.06
CA PRO A 89 2.61 6.64 19.16
C PRO A 89 2.31 7.79 18.19
N GLY A 90 2.72 9.02 18.51
CA GLY A 90 2.59 10.17 17.64
C GLY A 90 3.55 10.07 16.45
N GLU A 91 4.83 9.84 16.69
CA GLU A 91 5.81 9.68 15.62
C GLU A 91 5.57 8.40 14.82
N ALA A 92 5.13 7.32 15.46
CA ALA A 92 4.71 6.09 14.78
C ALA A 92 3.57 6.34 13.78
N LEU A 93 2.53 7.07 14.16
CA LEU A 93 1.45 7.49 13.26
C LEU A 93 1.99 8.34 12.11
N ARG A 94 2.83 9.33 12.40
CA ARG A 94 3.43 10.21 11.38
C ARG A 94 4.24 9.42 10.36
N GLU A 95 5.07 8.50 10.82
CA GLU A 95 5.87 7.63 9.96
C GLU A 95 4.98 6.77 9.06
N TRP A 96 3.91 6.18 9.61
CA TRP A 96 2.94 5.41 8.84
C TRP A 96 2.22 6.26 7.78
N MET A 97 1.80 7.48 8.14
CA MET A 97 1.18 8.43 7.20
C MET A 97 2.12 8.79 6.05
N ARG A 98 3.42 8.92 6.31
CA ARG A 98 4.43 9.16 5.26
C ARG A 98 4.60 7.95 4.35
N GLY A 99 4.60 6.73 4.90
CA GLY A 99 4.63 5.49 4.10
C GLY A 99 3.40 5.32 3.18
N PHE A 100 2.27 5.95 3.52
CA PHE A 100 1.10 5.98 2.65
C PHE A 100 1.36 6.71 1.32
N VAL A 101 2.29 7.67 1.28
CA VAL A 101 2.67 8.38 0.04
C VAL A 101 3.30 7.41 -0.95
N ASP A 102 4.20 6.54 -0.50
CA ASP A 102 4.87 5.55 -1.35
C ASP A 102 3.86 4.54 -1.91
N PHE A 103 2.97 4.03 -1.06
CA PHE A 103 1.84 3.19 -1.48
C PHE A 103 1.01 3.87 -2.58
N TYR A 104 0.67 5.16 -2.38
CA TYR A 104 -0.19 5.87 -3.32
C TYR A 104 0.51 6.17 -4.65
N ALA A 105 1.81 6.39 -4.67
CA ALA A 105 2.60 6.58 -5.89
C ALA A 105 2.50 5.35 -6.80
N VAL A 106 2.64 4.14 -6.24
CA VAL A 106 2.45 2.88 -6.97
C VAL A 106 1.01 2.74 -7.47
N LYS A 107 0.03 3.02 -6.60
CA LYS A 107 -1.41 2.98 -6.97
C LYS A 107 -1.73 3.92 -8.12
N GLN A 108 -1.13 5.12 -8.16
CA GLN A 108 -1.35 6.11 -9.22
C GLN A 108 -0.90 5.60 -10.58
N GLY A 109 0.22 4.88 -10.65
CA GLY A 109 0.69 4.22 -11.87
C GLY A 109 -0.30 3.18 -12.43
N MET A 110 -1.21 2.68 -11.61
CA MET A 110 -2.19 1.64 -11.97
C MET A 110 -3.65 2.15 -11.97
N VAL A 111 -3.90 3.43 -11.67
CA VAL A 111 -5.23 3.95 -11.31
C VAL A 111 -6.29 3.70 -12.38
N THR A 112 -5.95 3.83 -13.66
CA THR A 112 -6.90 3.64 -14.76
C THR A 112 -7.43 2.21 -14.79
N LEU A 113 -6.55 1.22 -14.70
CA LEU A 113 -6.94 -0.19 -14.72
C LEU A 113 -7.66 -0.59 -13.42
N LEU A 114 -7.18 -0.12 -12.27
CA LEU A 114 -7.85 -0.35 -10.98
C LEU A 114 -9.29 0.18 -10.98
N ARG A 115 -9.53 1.38 -11.52
CA ARG A 115 -10.89 1.95 -11.64
C ARG A 115 -11.82 1.08 -12.49
N THR A 116 -11.35 0.59 -13.64
CA THR A 116 -12.11 -0.30 -14.50
C THR A 116 -12.47 -1.61 -13.79
N MET A 117 -11.50 -2.17 -13.05
CA MET A 117 -11.70 -3.42 -12.31
C MET A 117 -12.64 -3.26 -11.10
N MET A 118 -12.60 -2.11 -10.41
CA MET A 118 -13.51 -1.78 -9.30
C MET A 118 -14.98 -1.68 -9.75
N ALA A 119 -15.22 -1.25 -10.99
CA ALA A 119 -16.58 -1.17 -11.56
C ALA A 119 -17.11 -2.54 -12.03
N GLY A 120 -16.28 -3.59 -12.05
CA GLY A 120 -16.59 -4.91 -12.55
C GLY A 120 -16.77 -5.97 -11.46
N SER A 121 -16.70 -7.24 -11.88
CA SER A 121 -16.93 -8.43 -11.05
C SER A 121 -15.87 -8.70 -9.94
N ARG A 122 -14.86 -7.87 -9.80
CA ARG A 122 -13.77 -8.01 -8.83
C ARG A 122 -13.92 -7.08 -7.59
N SER A 123 -15.14 -6.54 -7.38
CA SER A 123 -15.42 -5.61 -6.25
C SER A 123 -15.09 -6.18 -4.87
N GLU A 124 -15.33 -7.47 -4.62
CA GLU A 124 -15.02 -8.11 -3.32
C GLU A 124 -13.54 -8.03 -2.94
N HIS A 125 -12.64 -8.14 -3.93
CA HIS A 125 -11.19 -7.99 -3.66
C HIS A 125 -10.86 -6.58 -3.16
N PHE A 126 -11.51 -5.55 -3.71
CA PHE A 126 -11.30 -4.17 -3.28
C PHE A 126 -11.92 -3.86 -1.92
N GLU A 127 -13.02 -4.52 -1.57
CA GLU A 127 -13.62 -4.39 -0.23
C GLU A 127 -12.68 -4.96 0.85
N HIS A 128 -12.11 -6.13 0.60
CA HIS A 128 -11.14 -6.74 1.51
C HIS A 128 -9.90 -5.85 1.71
N THR A 129 -9.29 -5.39 0.62
CA THR A 129 -8.09 -4.53 0.69
C THR A 129 -8.39 -3.17 1.33
N ARG A 130 -9.60 -2.63 1.11
CA ARG A 130 -10.07 -1.41 1.78
C ARG A 130 -10.22 -1.62 3.29
N ALA A 131 -10.81 -2.73 3.71
CA ALA A 131 -10.96 -3.08 5.13
C ALA A 131 -9.59 -3.22 5.82
N THR A 132 -8.64 -3.90 5.18
CA THR A 132 -7.26 -4.04 5.67
C THR A 132 -6.60 -2.67 5.88
N LEU A 133 -6.72 -1.77 4.91
CA LEU A 133 -6.17 -0.42 5.00
C LEU A 133 -6.82 0.41 6.10
N GLN A 134 -8.15 0.29 6.29
CA GLN A 134 -8.85 0.95 7.39
C GLN A 134 -8.42 0.43 8.75
N GLN A 135 -8.23 -0.89 8.91
CA GLN A 135 -7.74 -1.50 10.13
C GLN A 135 -6.31 -1.06 10.46
N ALA A 136 -5.44 -0.95 9.46
CA ALA A 136 -4.09 -0.42 9.63
C ALA A 136 -4.10 1.02 10.13
N ALA A 137 -4.92 1.89 9.53
CA ALA A 137 -5.08 3.28 9.96
C ALA A 137 -5.63 3.38 11.39
N GLU A 138 -6.65 2.59 11.74
CA GLU A 138 -7.22 2.54 13.09
C GLU A 138 -6.19 2.08 14.13
N ARG A 139 -5.37 1.07 13.80
CA ARG A 139 -4.27 0.57 14.64
C ARG A 139 -3.25 1.66 14.97
N MET A 140 -3.04 2.60 14.06
CA MET A 140 -2.12 3.72 14.27
C MET A 140 -2.78 4.90 15.01
N LEU A 141 -4.07 5.18 14.74
CA LEU A 141 -4.80 6.27 15.40
C LEU A 141 -5.07 5.99 16.87
N SER A 142 -5.53 4.76 17.20
CA SER A 142 -6.00 4.43 18.55
C SER A 142 -4.97 4.70 19.66
N PRO A 143 -3.71 4.26 19.56
CA PRO A 143 -2.71 4.56 20.59
C PRO A 143 -2.34 6.04 20.66
N ALA A 144 -2.32 6.76 19.53
CA ALA A 144 -2.04 8.19 19.52
C ALA A 144 -3.15 9.02 20.17
N VAL A 145 -4.43 8.62 20.00
CA VAL A 145 -5.56 9.18 20.72
C VAL A 145 -5.48 8.85 22.21
N ALA A 146 -5.22 7.59 22.57
CA ALA A 146 -5.12 7.15 23.97
C ALA A 146 -4.02 7.88 24.73
N ALA A 147 -2.91 8.19 24.06
CA ALA A 147 -1.81 8.98 24.63
C ALA A 147 -2.10 10.50 24.67
N GLY A 148 -3.23 10.95 24.12
CA GLY A 148 -3.61 12.37 24.05
C GLY A 148 -2.72 13.22 23.14
N VAL A 149 -1.97 12.59 22.22
CA VAL A 149 -1.07 13.31 21.31
C VAL A 149 -1.75 13.82 20.06
N ILE A 150 -2.95 13.29 19.75
CA ILE A 150 -3.82 13.75 18.66
C ILE A 150 -5.29 13.89 19.12
N ARG A 151 -6.08 14.61 18.34
CA ARG A 151 -7.52 14.78 18.53
C ARG A 151 -8.25 13.44 18.37
N GLN A 152 -9.39 13.29 19.08
CA GLN A 152 -10.17 12.04 19.12
C GLN A 152 -11.36 11.99 18.14
N ASP A 153 -11.61 13.05 17.40
CA ASP A 153 -12.80 13.24 16.56
C ASP A 153 -12.52 12.99 15.07
N VAL A 154 -11.40 12.32 14.73
CA VAL A 154 -11.04 11.90 13.38
C VAL A 154 -10.93 10.38 13.35
N ALA A 155 -11.75 9.75 12.51
CA ALA A 155 -11.72 8.30 12.30
C ALA A 155 -10.82 7.91 11.12
N ALA A 156 -10.47 6.62 11.03
CA ALA A 156 -9.61 6.10 9.97
C ALA A 156 -10.08 6.44 8.54
N PRO A 157 -11.39 6.38 8.20
CA PRO A 157 -11.84 6.75 6.86
C PRO A 157 -11.59 8.22 6.50
N GLU A 158 -11.67 9.14 7.47
CA GLU A 158 -11.39 10.57 7.27
C GLU A 158 -9.91 10.80 7.02
N LEU A 159 -9.03 10.19 7.83
CA LEU A 159 -7.58 10.23 7.65
C LEU A 159 -7.18 9.70 6.27
N LEU A 160 -7.68 8.53 5.88
CA LEU A 160 -7.37 7.93 4.57
C LEU A 160 -7.86 8.77 3.40
N ARG A 161 -9.01 9.45 3.54
CA ARG A 161 -9.49 10.39 2.52
C ARG A 161 -8.61 11.63 2.42
N ALA A 162 -8.16 12.18 3.54
CA ALA A 162 -7.26 13.33 3.56
C ALA A 162 -5.93 12.99 2.88
N LEU A 163 -5.29 11.88 3.28
CA LEU A 163 -4.05 11.40 2.67
C LEU A 163 -4.22 11.09 1.18
N GLY A 164 -5.29 10.39 0.82
CA GLY A 164 -5.61 10.08 -0.58
C GLY A 164 -5.87 11.33 -1.42
N GLY A 165 -6.51 12.35 -0.87
CA GLY A 165 -6.75 13.65 -1.52
C GLY A 165 -5.45 14.39 -1.82
N ILE A 166 -4.52 14.44 -0.85
CA ILE A 166 -3.19 15.01 -1.04
C ILE A 166 -2.44 14.27 -2.16
N CYS A 167 -2.37 12.95 -2.08
CA CYS A 167 -1.66 12.15 -3.06
C CYS A 167 -2.29 12.22 -4.46
N LEU A 168 -3.63 12.36 -4.56
CA LEU A 168 -4.33 12.47 -5.84
C LEU A 168 -3.92 13.74 -6.62
N THR A 169 -3.62 14.83 -5.92
CA THR A 169 -3.20 16.10 -6.51
C THR A 169 -1.69 16.19 -6.75
N SER A 170 -0.93 15.21 -6.26
CA SER A 170 0.53 15.14 -6.39
C SER A 170 0.90 14.12 -7.46
N ASP A 171 1.25 14.57 -8.67
CA ASP A 171 1.80 13.68 -9.70
C ASP A 171 3.28 13.37 -9.33
N PRO A 172 3.65 12.12 -9.03
CA PRO A 172 5.02 11.78 -8.62
C PRO A 172 6.07 12.07 -9.71
N ARG A 173 5.65 12.30 -10.96
CA ARG A 173 6.55 12.67 -12.05
C ARG A 173 6.85 14.17 -12.12
N THR A 174 6.00 15.01 -11.54
CA THR A 174 6.11 16.47 -11.62
C THR A 174 6.16 17.14 -10.25
N THR A 175 5.66 16.49 -9.20
CA THR A 175 5.64 17.00 -7.84
C THR A 175 6.77 16.34 -7.04
N PRO A 176 7.71 17.10 -6.47
CA PRO A 176 8.73 16.54 -5.59
C PRO A 176 8.10 15.81 -4.40
N ALA A 177 8.59 14.63 -4.04
CA ALA A 177 8.11 13.86 -2.91
C ALA A 177 8.11 14.67 -1.59
N SER A 178 9.09 15.55 -1.41
CA SER A 178 9.18 16.46 -0.26
C SER A 178 7.97 17.38 -0.13
N SER A 179 7.38 17.83 -1.25
CA SER A 179 6.18 18.67 -1.22
C SER A 179 4.94 17.89 -0.78
N THR A 180 4.80 16.65 -1.24
CA THR A 180 3.72 15.76 -0.80
C THR A 180 3.87 15.41 0.68
N LEU A 181 5.08 15.09 1.12
CA LEU A 181 5.37 14.82 2.53
C LEU A 181 5.11 16.02 3.44
N ALA A 182 5.41 17.25 2.97
CA ALA A 182 5.08 18.46 3.72
C ALA A 182 3.57 18.65 3.94
N LEU A 183 2.74 18.29 2.95
CA LEU A 183 1.29 18.31 3.11
C LEU A 183 0.80 17.21 4.06
N VAL A 184 1.42 16.03 4.05
CA VAL A 184 1.13 14.96 5.02
C VAL A 184 1.50 15.42 6.43
N ASP A 185 2.65 16.06 6.61
CA ASP A 185 3.06 16.62 7.90
C ASP A 185 2.09 17.73 8.37
N LEU A 186 1.58 18.56 7.46
CA LEU A 186 0.56 19.56 7.80
C LEU A 186 -0.73 18.91 8.30
N VAL A 187 -1.17 17.79 7.72
CA VAL A 187 -2.33 17.01 8.24
C VAL A 187 -2.00 16.46 9.62
N TYR A 188 -0.81 15.89 9.81
CA TYR A 188 -0.38 15.38 11.11
C TYR A 188 -0.36 16.49 12.18
N ASP A 189 0.16 17.66 11.87
CA ASP A 189 0.14 18.81 12.78
C ASP A 189 -1.29 19.25 13.10
N GLY A 190 -2.20 19.22 12.10
CA GLY A 190 -3.63 19.47 12.31
C GLY A 190 -4.29 18.43 13.25
N LEU A 191 -3.85 17.17 13.24
CA LEU A 191 -4.30 16.16 14.19
C LEU A 191 -3.81 16.47 15.62
N ARG A 192 -2.60 17.00 15.77
CA ARG A 192 -2.01 17.33 17.09
C ARG A 192 -2.61 18.61 17.68
N PHE A 193 -2.78 19.66 16.91
CA PHE A 193 -3.13 21.00 17.40
C PHE A 193 -4.59 21.39 17.17
N GLY A 194 -5.33 20.63 16.39
CA GLY A 194 -6.73 20.87 16.10
C GLY A 194 -7.70 20.19 17.07
N ALA A 195 -7.26 19.80 18.28
CA ALA A 195 -8.17 19.24 19.27
C ALA A 195 -9.30 20.23 19.51
N PRO A 196 -10.60 19.83 19.40
CA PRO A 196 -11.69 20.74 19.69
C PRO A 196 -11.57 21.17 21.14
N VAL A 197 -11.44 22.47 21.36
CA VAL A 197 -11.77 23.05 22.67
C VAL A 197 -13.19 22.59 22.91
N SER A 198 -13.39 21.74 23.93
CA SER A 198 -14.70 21.19 24.22
C SER A 198 -15.69 22.35 24.27
N ALA A 199 -16.59 22.40 23.29
CA ALA A 199 -17.70 23.32 23.34
C ALA A 199 -18.48 22.97 24.58
N SER A 200 -18.30 23.74 25.66
CA SER A 200 -19.11 23.66 26.84
C SER A 200 -20.56 23.72 26.39
N ARG A 201 -21.24 22.60 26.47
CA ARG A 201 -22.68 22.53 26.26
C ARG A 201 -23.31 23.44 27.34
N ARG A 202 -23.82 24.55 26.87
CA ARG A 202 -24.83 25.30 27.61
C ARG A 202 -26.20 24.66 27.40
#